data_4710402b40709f949c5a7f22ae71d666
#
_entry.id   4710402b40709f949c5a7f22ae71d666
#
_cell.length_a   1.000
_cell.length_b   1.000
_cell.length_c   1.000
_cell.angle_alpha   90.00
_cell.angle_beta   90.00
_cell.angle_gamma   90.00
#
_symmetry.space_group_name_H-M   'P 1'
#
loop_
_entity.id
_entity.type
_entity.pdbx_description
1 polymer ?
#
loop_
_entity_poly.entity_id
_entity_poly.type
_entity_poly.pdbx_seq_one_letter_code
_entity_poly.pdbx_strand_id
1 'polypeptide(L)'
;MLHVFSECWRQSLCDAGSRKCFRTIWYSAVMLLTVLITSNSARSAPDGSDAVKQPRAGKSSQADKSASSQSNASRAESIHGDLKHSEHLADPNQLESLFNTESLSALLNHRDDALRERDLSAGYFVPAQAFGNLVTQLSPARAWLAKRGYTFQFAYKGEALANVSGGLSRGMSYAHELTWVNNFDLGKLLGLDGWILHGVLMERAGRQISFDHVGERRILLSEVYSLSGHMAAHLADFYVEKAFRRNSININLGRITLTHTYGTSLLLCTFMIQCSAPVGIKGVQGWSVYPKATWGGTIRLRPTRDLTLRTGVYASSVLTSNPSGWAWGSEKQTGVMLPIELTWEPFIGPRKLPGHYKLGFGHDTSGFADMIGSVASSMALRYAVQRPQPRDTFYIEADQMIYRSHGLHQMAGGYLMAGYIHNTPQVSVFSDQFYIGTSLLGIIPFRPLDRFGVMYSYYQISKRLTLGQHLLQDAGLPFPAGVNNPQTHTATLEAYYGIPVVPGVLLQPSFEYQMRPGETSVIPNATVIGLKVIGNL
;
A
#
# COMPACT_ATOMS: atom_id res chain seq x y z
N MET A 1 11.45 -31.56 -17.53
CA MET A 1 11.26 -31.09 -16.14
C MET A 1 9.80 -31.19 -15.66
N LEU A 2 8.80 -30.82 -16.41
CA LEU A 2 7.39 -30.98 -16.05
C LEU A 2 6.92 -32.43 -15.83
N HIS A 3 7.49 -33.39 -16.54
CA HIS A 3 7.15 -34.82 -16.41
C HIS A 3 7.68 -35.45 -15.11
N VAL A 4 8.84 -35.04 -14.64
CA VAL A 4 9.43 -35.51 -13.36
C VAL A 4 8.66 -34.94 -12.16
N PHE A 5 8.08 -33.73 -12.31
CA PHE A 5 7.24 -33.12 -11.28
C PHE A 5 5.91 -33.86 -11.08
N SER A 6 5.31 -34.38 -12.16
CA SER A 6 4.02 -35.08 -12.08
C SER A 6 4.14 -36.47 -11.44
N GLU A 7 5.25 -37.15 -11.62
CA GLU A 7 5.49 -38.47 -11.01
C GLU A 7 5.85 -38.40 -9.52
N CYS A 8 6.65 -37.41 -9.14
CA CYS A 8 6.99 -37.16 -7.73
C CYS A 8 5.75 -36.75 -6.90
N TRP A 9 4.80 -36.03 -7.50
CA TRP A 9 3.56 -35.61 -6.86
C TRP A 9 2.59 -36.81 -6.64
N ARG A 10 2.53 -37.75 -7.57
CA ARG A 10 1.68 -38.92 -7.43
C ARG A 10 2.19 -39.91 -6.37
N GLN A 11 3.49 -40.05 -6.17
CA GLN A 11 4.08 -40.91 -5.14
C GLN A 11 4.03 -40.28 -3.74
N SER A 12 4.04 -38.94 -3.60
CA SER A 12 4.01 -38.28 -2.28
C SER A 12 2.64 -38.29 -1.60
N LEU A 13 1.56 -38.59 -2.31
CA LEU A 13 0.21 -38.70 -1.73
C LEU A 13 -0.04 -40.04 -0.99
N CYS A 14 0.86 -41.02 -1.13
CA CYS A 14 0.70 -42.33 -0.49
C CYS A 14 1.49 -42.53 0.81
N ASP A 15 2.40 -41.60 1.19
CA ASP A 15 3.25 -41.83 2.38
C ASP A 15 3.35 -40.56 3.27
N ALA A 16 2.37 -40.42 4.15
CA ALA A 16 2.17 -39.23 4.99
C ALA A 16 3.04 -39.18 6.27
N GLY A 17 4.25 -39.74 6.26
CA GLY A 17 5.06 -39.88 7.48
C GLY A 17 6.55 -39.49 7.40
N SER A 18 7.08 -39.10 6.26
CA SER A 18 8.53 -38.99 6.07
C SER A 18 9.07 -37.56 6.17
N ARG A 19 9.90 -37.31 7.19
CA ARG A 19 10.70 -36.05 7.36
C ARG A 19 11.62 -35.74 6.16
N LYS A 20 11.86 -36.70 5.27
CA LYS A 20 12.67 -36.52 4.06
C LYS A 20 11.94 -35.70 2.97
N CYS A 21 10.62 -35.79 2.89
CA CYS A 21 9.82 -35.07 1.88
C CYS A 21 9.83 -33.55 2.11
N PHE A 22 9.84 -33.13 3.37
CA PHE A 22 9.88 -31.71 3.72
C PHE A 22 11.21 -31.02 3.30
N ARG A 23 12.33 -31.73 3.45
CA ARG A 23 13.65 -31.25 3.00
C ARG A 23 13.72 -31.08 1.48
N THR A 24 13.15 -32.04 0.73
CA THR A 24 13.19 -32.00 -0.74
C THR A 24 12.33 -30.88 -1.32
N ILE A 25 11.17 -30.61 -0.74
CA ILE A 25 10.31 -29.48 -1.15
C ILE A 25 10.98 -28.14 -0.82
N TRP A 26 11.65 -28.04 0.32
CA TRP A 26 12.36 -26.82 0.73
C TRP A 26 13.57 -26.52 -0.18
N TYR A 27 14.37 -27.55 -0.52
CA TYR A 27 15.49 -27.40 -1.46
C TYR A 27 15.02 -27.08 -2.89
N SER A 28 13.90 -27.63 -3.32
CA SER A 28 13.35 -27.35 -4.66
C SER A 28 12.79 -25.93 -4.76
N ALA A 29 12.16 -25.40 -3.72
CA ALA A 29 11.67 -24.02 -3.68
C ALA A 29 12.84 -23.03 -3.64
N VAL A 30 13.89 -23.31 -2.87
CA VAL A 30 15.09 -22.48 -2.81
C VAL A 30 15.86 -22.52 -4.14
N MET A 31 15.96 -23.69 -4.80
CA MET A 31 16.59 -23.80 -6.11
C MET A 31 15.82 -23.07 -7.22
N LEU A 32 14.48 -23.10 -7.20
CA LEU A 32 13.68 -22.33 -8.16
C LEU A 32 13.88 -20.82 -7.98
N LEU A 33 13.98 -20.36 -6.73
CA LEU A 33 14.27 -18.96 -6.42
C LEU A 33 15.67 -18.55 -6.90
N THR A 34 16.67 -19.44 -6.75
CA THR A 34 18.06 -19.19 -7.17
C THR A 34 18.19 -19.14 -8.70
N VAL A 35 17.45 -19.99 -9.43
CA VAL A 35 17.45 -20.01 -10.90
C VAL A 35 16.78 -18.75 -11.49
N LEU A 36 15.75 -18.25 -10.83
CA LEU A 36 15.11 -16.98 -11.24
C LEU A 36 16.02 -15.75 -10.99
N ILE A 37 16.86 -15.81 -9.95
CA ILE A 37 17.81 -14.74 -9.63
C ILE A 37 19.01 -14.74 -10.57
N THR A 38 19.50 -15.91 -11.00
CA THR A 38 20.69 -16.01 -11.86
C THR A 38 20.41 -15.79 -13.35
N SER A 39 19.17 -15.91 -13.81
CA SER A 39 18.82 -15.68 -15.23
C SER A 39 18.72 -14.20 -15.62
N ASN A 40 18.68 -13.28 -14.67
CA ASN A 40 18.57 -11.83 -14.93
C ASN A 40 19.90 -11.07 -14.87
N SER A 41 21.03 -11.70 -14.54
CA SER A 41 22.33 -11.03 -14.40
C SER A 41 23.22 -11.05 -15.64
N ALA A 42 22.73 -11.55 -16.78
CA ALA A 42 23.53 -11.71 -18.00
C ALA A 42 23.02 -10.87 -19.18
N ARG A 43 22.74 -9.57 -19.00
CA ARG A 43 22.63 -8.61 -20.11
C ARG A 43 22.83 -7.17 -19.62
N SER A 44 24.09 -6.81 -19.43
CA SER A 44 24.50 -5.41 -19.51
C SER A 44 25.98 -5.33 -19.83
N ALA A 45 26.31 -4.83 -21.00
CA ALA A 45 27.37 -3.92 -21.40
C ALA A 45 27.88 -4.26 -22.83
N PRO A 46 28.63 -3.40 -23.52
CA PRO A 46 28.62 -1.95 -23.46
C PRO A 46 28.60 -1.26 -24.84
N ASP A 47 28.45 0.04 -24.85
CA ASP A 47 29.12 1.09 -25.62
C ASP A 47 29.36 0.93 -27.13
N GLY A 48 29.01 1.99 -27.86
CA GLY A 48 29.41 2.23 -29.24
C GLY A 48 28.67 3.40 -29.87
N SER A 49 29.28 4.58 -29.76
CA SER A 49 28.99 5.77 -30.55
C SER A 49 28.87 5.46 -32.06
N ASP A 50 27.87 6.03 -32.74
CA ASP A 50 28.14 6.90 -33.88
C ASP A 50 26.87 7.44 -34.56
N ALA A 51 27.07 8.57 -35.14
CA ALA A 51 26.27 9.59 -35.73
C ALA A 51 25.35 9.23 -36.90
N VAL A 52 24.25 10.02 -36.99
CA VAL A 52 23.73 10.71 -38.19
C VAL A 52 23.39 9.90 -39.44
N LYS A 53 22.08 9.91 -39.79
CA LYS A 53 21.52 10.40 -41.05
C LYS A 53 20.02 10.15 -41.17
N GLN A 54 19.25 11.24 -41.31
CA GLN A 54 17.96 11.22 -42.04
C GLN A 54 18.18 11.00 -43.53
N PRO A 55 17.19 10.43 -44.25
CA PRO A 55 16.49 11.24 -45.20
C PRO A 55 14.98 10.96 -45.41
N ARG A 56 14.29 12.06 -45.62
CA ARG A 56 13.20 12.42 -46.56
C ARG A 56 12.26 11.37 -47.15
N ALA A 57 11.01 11.64 -46.90
CA ALA A 57 9.81 11.75 -47.74
C ALA A 57 9.73 11.02 -49.11
N GLY A 58 8.62 10.30 -49.29
CA GLY A 58 8.11 9.86 -50.58
C GLY A 58 6.58 9.58 -50.53
N LYS A 59 5.88 10.24 -51.43
CA LYS A 59 4.43 10.41 -51.58
C LYS A 59 3.70 9.19 -52.12
N SER A 60 2.41 9.13 -51.78
CA SER A 60 1.18 8.86 -52.60
C SER A 60 0.94 7.48 -53.20
N SER A 61 -0.23 6.93 -53.01
CA SER A 61 -1.32 6.99 -54.00
C SER A 61 -2.60 6.29 -53.53
N GLN A 62 -3.68 6.82 -54.05
CA GLN A 62 -5.07 6.52 -53.88
C GLN A 62 -5.55 5.22 -54.56
N ALA A 63 -6.81 4.92 -54.19
CA ALA A 63 -7.84 4.17 -54.88
C ALA A 63 -7.86 2.65 -54.62
N ASP A 64 -8.94 1.95 -54.40
CA ASP A 64 -10.28 2.13 -54.94
C ASP A 64 -11.33 1.36 -54.14
N LYS A 65 -12.58 1.76 -54.37
CA LYS A 65 -13.84 1.25 -53.83
C LYS A 65 -14.19 -0.15 -54.35
N SER A 66 -14.91 -0.96 -53.56
CA SER A 66 -16.32 -1.28 -53.81
C SER A 66 -16.76 -2.61 -53.19
N ALA A 67 -17.96 -2.55 -52.59
CA ALA A 67 -19.02 -3.56 -52.58
C ALA A 67 -18.75 -4.91 -51.89
N SER A 68 -19.47 -5.27 -50.81
CA SER A 68 -20.85 -5.78 -50.94
C SER A 68 -21.47 -6.05 -49.57
N SER A 69 -22.68 -5.57 -49.40
CA SER A 69 -23.63 -5.96 -48.37
C SER A 69 -24.12 -7.38 -48.63
N GLN A 70 -24.08 -8.23 -47.61
CA GLN A 70 -25.09 -9.25 -47.29
C GLN A 70 -24.49 -10.27 -46.32
N SER A 71 -25.01 -10.30 -45.15
CA SER A 71 -25.19 -11.44 -44.21
C SER A 71 -25.01 -11.03 -42.74
N ASN A 72 -25.92 -10.29 -42.22
CA ASN A 72 -26.03 -10.01 -40.78
C ASN A 72 -27.43 -10.35 -40.24
N ALA A 73 -27.90 -11.58 -40.49
CA ALA A 73 -29.16 -12.05 -39.90
C ALA A 73 -29.07 -13.36 -39.13
N SER A 74 -27.91 -14.02 -39.06
CA SER A 74 -27.77 -15.30 -38.35
C SER A 74 -26.83 -15.28 -37.11
N ARG A 75 -26.42 -14.10 -36.68
CA ARG A 75 -25.51 -13.96 -35.49
C ARG A 75 -26.19 -13.35 -34.27
N ALA A 76 -27.46 -13.02 -34.34
CA ALA A 76 -28.24 -12.44 -33.24
C ALA A 76 -28.92 -13.47 -32.34
N GLU A 77 -29.04 -14.73 -32.75
CA GLU A 77 -29.70 -15.77 -31.93
C GLU A 77 -28.76 -16.56 -31.03
N SER A 78 -27.41 -16.50 -31.24
CA SER A 78 -26.47 -17.22 -30.39
C SER A 78 -26.05 -16.44 -29.13
N ILE A 79 -26.31 -15.12 -29.08
CA ILE A 79 -25.93 -14.26 -27.92
C ILE A 79 -27.03 -14.27 -26.83
N HIS A 80 -28.24 -14.68 -27.15
CA HIS A 80 -29.35 -14.77 -26.17
C HIS A 80 -29.36 -16.08 -25.37
N GLY A 81 -28.59 -17.10 -25.78
CA GLY A 81 -28.46 -18.36 -25.06
C GLY A 81 -27.51 -18.29 -23.84
N ASP A 82 -26.48 -17.47 -23.93
CA ASP A 82 -25.45 -17.36 -22.87
C ASP A 82 -25.82 -16.40 -21.73
N LEU A 83 -26.80 -15.51 -21.93
CA LEU A 83 -27.26 -14.60 -20.88
C LEU A 83 -28.17 -15.28 -19.84
N LYS A 84 -28.78 -16.43 -20.16
CA LYS A 84 -29.58 -17.20 -19.19
C LYS A 84 -28.75 -18.00 -18.19
N HIS A 85 -27.45 -18.20 -18.43
CA HIS A 85 -26.55 -18.84 -17.47
C HIS A 85 -25.94 -17.87 -16.45
N SER A 86 -26.03 -16.57 -16.67
CA SER A 86 -25.54 -15.55 -15.72
C SER A 86 -26.55 -15.19 -14.62
N GLU A 87 -27.82 -15.52 -14.78
CA GLU A 87 -28.84 -15.28 -13.74
C GLU A 87 -28.73 -16.24 -12.54
N HIS A 88 -28.02 -17.37 -12.67
CA HIS A 88 -27.75 -18.28 -11.56
C HIS A 88 -26.53 -17.90 -10.68
N LEU A 89 -25.76 -16.88 -11.05
CA LEU A 89 -24.64 -16.36 -10.22
C LEU A 89 -25.07 -15.31 -9.19
N ALA A 90 -26.35 -15.01 -9.12
CA ALA A 90 -26.90 -13.96 -8.26
C ALA A 90 -27.54 -14.48 -6.95
N ASP A 91 -27.37 -15.75 -6.60
CA ASP A 91 -27.80 -16.24 -5.30
C ASP A 91 -26.78 -15.75 -4.23
N PRO A 92 -27.21 -14.89 -3.29
CA PRO A 92 -26.36 -14.38 -2.21
C PRO A 92 -25.62 -15.48 -1.43
N ASN A 93 -26.25 -16.64 -1.26
CA ASN A 93 -25.67 -17.77 -0.54
C ASN A 93 -24.59 -18.53 -1.35
N GLN A 94 -24.66 -18.47 -2.69
CA GLN A 94 -23.61 -19.01 -3.55
C GLN A 94 -22.41 -18.07 -3.65
N LEU A 95 -22.62 -16.77 -3.65
CA LEU A 95 -21.54 -15.79 -3.57
C LEU A 95 -20.77 -15.90 -2.25
N GLU A 96 -21.46 -16.11 -1.14
CA GLU A 96 -20.82 -16.38 0.15
C GLU A 96 -19.98 -17.65 0.15
N SER A 97 -20.38 -18.69 -0.57
CA SER A 97 -19.62 -19.95 -0.67
C SER A 97 -18.43 -19.88 -1.64
N LEU A 98 -18.51 -19.06 -2.68
CA LEU A 98 -17.43 -18.84 -3.64
C LEU A 98 -16.29 -17.97 -3.09
N PHE A 99 -16.60 -17.05 -2.22
CA PHE A 99 -15.63 -16.16 -1.55
C PHE A 99 -15.27 -16.73 -0.20
N ASN A 100 -14.71 -17.95 -0.12
CA ASN A 100 -14.43 -18.69 1.12
C ASN A 100 -14.06 -17.75 2.29
N THR A 101 -15.07 -17.53 3.09
CA THR A 101 -15.45 -16.37 3.85
C THR A 101 -14.85 -16.36 5.24
N GLU A 102 -13.87 -17.24 5.56
CA GLU A 102 -13.26 -17.15 6.89
C GLU A 102 -12.55 -15.80 7.09
N SER A 103 -11.85 -15.30 6.09
CA SER A 103 -11.24 -13.96 6.16
C SER A 103 -12.26 -12.83 5.96
N LEU A 104 -13.28 -13.03 5.14
CA LEU A 104 -14.33 -12.03 4.91
C LEU A 104 -15.33 -12.01 6.05
N SER A 105 -15.78 -13.16 6.55
CA SER A 105 -16.66 -13.22 7.72
C SER A 105 -15.96 -12.74 8.99
N ALA A 106 -14.65 -12.88 9.08
CA ALA A 106 -13.85 -12.33 10.17
C ALA A 106 -13.73 -10.80 10.10
N LEU A 107 -13.48 -10.24 8.91
CA LEU A 107 -13.55 -8.80 8.63
C LEU A 107 -14.95 -8.23 8.83
N LEU A 108 -15.98 -9.01 8.53
CA LEU A 108 -17.38 -8.59 8.48
C LEU A 108 -18.14 -8.91 9.76
N ASN A 109 -17.74 -9.92 10.52
CA ASN A 109 -18.35 -10.27 11.80
C ASN A 109 -17.58 -9.65 12.95
N HIS A 110 -18.04 -8.51 13.42
CA HIS A 110 -17.55 -7.78 14.59
C HIS A 110 -17.50 -8.59 15.91
N ARG A 111 -17.77 -9.89 15.88
CA ARG A 111 -17.75 -10.76 17.04
C ARG A 111 -16.40 -11.37 17.36
N ASP A 112 -15.49 -11.40 16.40
CA ASP A 112 -14.17 -12.00 16.60
C ASP A 112 -13.07 -10.93 16.65
N ASP A 113 -12.97 -10.30 17.82
CA ASP A 113 -11.99 -9.24 18.11
C ASP A 113 -10.54 -9.67 17.85
N ALA A 114 -10.25 -10.97 17.89
CA ALA A 114 -8.92 -11.50 17.65
C ALA A 114 -8.49 -11.44 16.17
N LEU A 115 -9.45 -11.51 15.24
CA LEU A 115 -9.19 -11.46 13.81
C LEU A 115 -9.01 -10.03 13.29
N ARG A 116 -9.74 -9.08 13.86
CA ARG A 116 -9.64 -7.66 13.49
C ARG A 116 -8.21 -7.13 13.56
N GLU A 117 -7.41 -7.59 14.48
CA GLU A 117 -6.07 -7.08 14.68
C GLU A 117 -4.95 -7.87 14.03
N ARG A 118 -5.15 -9.17 13.84
CA ARG A 118 -4.22 -9.95 13.02
C ARG A 118 -4.21 -9.44 11.58
N ASP A 119 -5.37 -9.02 11.09
CA ASP A 119 -5.50 -8.46 9.74
C ASP A 119 -4.85 -7.08 9.63
N LEU A 120 -4.81 -6.31 10.72
CA LEU A 120 -4.21 -4.96 10.71
C LEU A 120 -2.69 -5.00 10.74
N SER A 121 -2.05 -6.02 11.31
CA SER A 121 -0.60 -6.02 11.51
C SER A 121 0.21 -6.70 10.41
N ALA A 122 -0.23 -7.79 9.82
CA ALA A 122 0.58 -8.58 8.89
C ALA A 122 -0.05 -8.84 7.51
N GLY A 123 -1.36 -8.83 7.40
CA GLY A 123 -2.10 -9.10 6.16
C GLY A 123 -2.83 -7.88 5.60
N TYR A 124 -2.63 -6.75 6.21
CA TYR A 124 -3.40 -5.53 6.06
C TYR A 124 -3.62 -5.07 4.62
N PHE A 125 -2.62 -5.23 3.77
CA PHE A 125 -2.65 -4.64 2.43
C PHE A 125 -3.25 -5.51 1.38
N VAL A 126 -3.43 -6.77 1.63
CA VAL A 126 -3.69 -7.72 0.57
C VAL A 126 -5.08 -8.33 0.63
N PRO A 127 -5.54 -8.93 1.73
CA PRO A 127 -6.86 -9.58 1.78
C PRO A 127 -8.03 -8.62 1.68
N ALA A 128 -7.88 -7.43 2.28
CA ALA A 128 -8.96 -6.46 2.36
C ALA A 128 -9.35 -5.82 1.03
N GLN A 129 -8.46 -5.84 0.04
CA GLN A 129 -8.69 -5.16 -1.23
C GLN A 129 -9.27 -6.07 -2.31
N ALA A 130 -8.85 -7.34 -2.38
CA ALA A 130 -9.40 -8.31 -3.32
C ALA A 130 -9.92 -9.53 -2.56
N PHE A 131 -11.22 -9.67 -2.47
CA PHE A 131 -11.89 -10.73 -1.73
C PHE A 131 -11.56 -12.11 -2.30
N GLY A 132 -11.19 -13.06 -1.43
CA GLY A 132 -10.89 -14.44 -1.80
C GLY A 132 -9.49 -14.65 -2.43
N ASN A 133 -9.30 -15.79 -3.04
CA ASN A 133 -8.05 -16.19 -3.71
C ASN A 133 -8.34 -16.66 -5.13
N LEU A 134 -7.50 -16.24 -6.07
CA LEU A 134 -7.62 -16.63 -7.48
C LEU A 134 -7.37 -18.14 -7.68
N VAL A 135 -6.38 -18.70 -6.97
CA VAL A 135 -6.02 -20.12 -7.09
C VAL A 135 -6.72 -20.91 -5.99
N THR A 136 -8.00 -21.21 -6.22
CA THR A 136 -8.83 -21.99 -5.28
C THR A 136 -8.37 -23.43 -5.12
N GLN A 137 -7.66 -24.01 -6.11
CA GLN A 137 -7.07 -25.34 -6.06
C GLN A 137 -6.02 -25.49 -4.94
N LEU A 138 -5.44 -24.39 -4.45
CA LEU A 138 -4.52 -24.38 -3.31
C LEU A 138 -5.24 -24.43 -1.95
N SER A 139 -6.56 -24.28 -1.90
CA SER A 139 -7.32 -24.24 -0.63
C SER A 139 -7.10 -25.47 0.25
N PRO A 140 -7.11 -26.72 -0.25
CA PRO A 140 -6.81 -27.89 0.58
C PRO A 140 -5.39 -27.87 1.16
N ALA A 141 -4.39 -27.46 0.35
CA ALA A 141 -3.00 -27.36 0.80
C ALA A 141 -2.83 -26.25 1.86
N ARG A 142 -3.49 -25.10 1.68
CA ARG A 142 -3.51 -24.01 2.65
C ARG A 142 -4.14 -24.46 3.98
N ALA A 143 -5.28 -25.12 3.93
CA ALA A 143 -5.94 -25.65 5.11
C ALA A 143 -5.07 -26.70 5.85
N TRP A 144 -4.38 -27.57 5.10
CA TRP A 144 -3.45 -28.55 5.65
C TRP A 144 -2.25 -27.88 6.34
N LEU A 145 -1.67 -26.84 5.74
CA LEU A 145 -0.57 -26.05 6.33
C LEU A 145 -1.03 -25.26 7.56
N ALA A 146 -2.21 -24.62 7.49
CA ALA A 146 -2.78 -23.85 8.58
C ALA A 146 -3.05 -24.72 9.83
N LYS A 147 -3.55 -25.95 9.64
CA LYS A 147 -3.69 -26.92 10.73
C LYS A 147 -2.36 -27.23 11.41
N ARG A 148 -1.23 -27.15 10.69
CA ARG A 148 0.13 -27.36 11.19
C ARG A 148 0.83 -26.11 11.66
N GLY A 149 0.15 -24.97 11.66
CA GLY A 149 0.69 -23.72 12.17
C GLY A 149 1.40 -22.84 11.16
N TYR A 150 1.27 -23.10 9.86
CA TYR A 150 1.80 -22.23 8.83
C TYR A 150 0.69 -21.71 7.93
N THR A 151 0.56 -20.39 7.83
CA THR A 151 -0.31 -19.71 6.86
C THR A 151 0.52 -18.80 5.98
N PHE A 152 0.15 -18.70 4.72
CA PHE A 152 0.81 -17.81 3.76
C PHE A 152 -0.18 -17.17 2.81
N GLN A 153 0.25 -16.06 2.24
CA GLN A 153 -0.48 -15.38 1.17
C GLN A 153 0.50 -14.80 0.16
N PHE A 154 0.20 -15.00 -1.10
CA PHE A 154 0.84 -14.29 -2.20
C PHE A 154 -0.12 -13.26 -2.75
N ALA A 155 0.40 -12.07 -3.02
CA ALA A 155 -0.34 -11.01 -3.68
C ALA A 155 0.47 -10.34 -4.77
N TYR A 156 -0.23 -9.95 -5.79
CA TYR A 156 0.23 -9.07 -6.84
C TYR A 156 -0.54 -7.77 -6.79
N LYS A 157 0.17 -6.65 -6.96
CA LYS A 157 -0.41 -5.32 -7.13
C LYS A 157 0.31 -4.63 -8.28
N GLY A 158 -0.42 -4.24 -9.31
CA GLY A 158 0.09 -3.50 -10.46
C GLY A 158 -0.66 -2.20 -10.64
N GLU A 159 0.05 -1.13 -11.02
CA GLU A 159 -0.52 0.21 -11.24
C GLU A 159 0.02 0.78 -12.55
N ALA A 160 -0.87 1.04 -13.48
CA ALA A 160 -0.61 1.76 -14.72
C ALA A 160 -1.27 3.12 -14.63
N LEU A 161 -0.48 4.21 -14.60
CA LEU A 161 -0.94 5.58 -14.44
C LEU A 161 -0.49 6.42 -15.63
N ALA A 162 -1.37 7.27 -16.17
CA ALA A 162 -1.10 8.16 -17.28
C ALA A 162 -1.43 9.61 -16.92
N ASN A 163 -0.42 10.50 -16.98
CA ASN A 163 -0.65 11.94 -16.95
C ASN A 163 -1.18 12.40 -18.31
N VAL A 164 -2.44 12.76 -18.38
CA VAL A 164 -3.14 13.13 -19.62
C VAL A 164 -3.15 14.64 -19.88
N SER A 165 -2.93 15.44 -18.81
CA SER A 165 -2.98 16.91 -18.91
C SER A 165 -2.16 17.55 -17.78
N GLY A 166 -1.49 18.66 -18.09
CA GLY A 166 -0.68 19.40 -17.11
C GLY A 166 0.60 18.67 -16.70
N GLY A 167 1.13 19.02 -15.52
CA GLY A 167 2.39 18.47 -15.04
C GLY A 167 3.59 18.90 -15.88
N LEU A 168 4.69 18.13 -15.81
CA LEU A 168 5.89 18.35 -16.60
C LEU A 168 5.73 17.87 -18.04
N SER A 169 5.05 16.74 -18.25
CA SER A 169 4.83 16.14 -19.57
C SER A 169 3.68 15.15 -19.54
N ARG A 170 3.04 14.91 -20.70
CA ARG A 170 2.12 13.78 -20.86
C ARG A 170 2.92 12.49 -20.97
N GLY A 171 2.42 11.42 -20.38
CA GLY A 171 3.08 10.12 -20.45
C GLY A 171 2.48 9.12 -19.45
N MET A 172 2.99 7.91 -19.49
CA MET A 172 2.51 6.80 -18.69
C MET A 172 3.67 6.15 -17.92
N SER A 173 3.41 5.77 -16.70
CA SER A 173 4.31 4.95 -15.88
C SER A 173 3.57 3.71 -15.38
N TYR A 174 4.32 2.63 -15.21
CA TYR A 174 3.84 1.38 -14.64
C TYR A 174 4.74 0.95 -13.50
N ALA A 175 4.13 0.46 -12.43
CA ALA A 175 4.83 -0.15 -11.31
C ALA A 175 4.06 -1.38 -10.80
N HIS A 176 4.78 -2.34 -10.20
CA HIS A 176 4.15 -3.50 -9.56
C HIS A 176 4.86 -3.91 -8.28
N GLU A 177 4.14 -4.67 -7.50
CA GLU A 177 4.58 -5.29 -6.26
C GLU A 177 4.11 -6.75 -6.23
N LEU A 178 5.02 -7.65 -5.86
CA LEU A 178 4.74 -9.00 -5.44
C LEU A 178 5.00 -9.09 -3.94
N THR A 179 4.02 -9.53 -3.17
CA THR A 179 4.14 -9.66 -1.72
C THR A 179 3.90 -11.11 -1.30
N TRP A 180 4.76 -11.61 -0.43
CA TRP A 180 4.62 -12.92 0.20
C TRP A 180 4.58 -12.76 1.71
N VAL A 181 3.38 -12.93 2.28
CA VAL A 181 3.13 -12.90 3.72
C VAL A 181 3.23 -14.30 4.28
N ASN A 182 3.93 -14.47 5.38
CA ASN A 182 4.15 -15.75 6.07
C ASN A 182 3.85 -15.59 7.56
N ASN A 183 3.04 -16.49 8.12
CA ASN A 183 2.76 -16.54 9.53
C ASN A 183 2.99 -17.95 10.07
N PHE A 184 3.75 -18.07 11.14
CA PHE A 184 4.09 -19.32 11.80
C PHE A 184 3.53 -19.31 13.22
N ASP A 185 2.51 -20.12 13.47
CA ASP A 185 1.95 -20.36 14.82
C ASP A 185 2.93 -21.25 15.61
N LEU A 186 3.71 -20.61 16.47
CA LEU A 186 4.73 -21.30 17.25
C LEU A 186 4.13 -22.21 18.33
N GLY A 187 2.88 -22.01 18.71
CA GLY A 187 2.14 -22.93 19.57
C GLY A 187 1.98 -24.29 18.91
N LYS A 188 1.53 -24.33 17.66
CA LYS A 188 1.39 -25.57 16.88
C LYS A 188 2.71 -26.17 16.44
N LEU A 189 3.72 -25.35 16.18
CA LEU A 189 5.02 -25.80 15.66
C LEU A 189 5.99 -26.24 16.76
N LEU A 190 6.02 -25.52 17.88
CA LEU A 190 7.04 -25.62 18.92
C LEU A 190 6.46 -25.75 20.35
N GLY A 191 5.12 -25.74 20.51
CA GLY A 191 4.48 -25.75 21.84
C GLY A 191 4.51 -24.40 22.56
N LEU A 192 4.84 -23.30 21.85
CA LEU A 192 4.86 -21.94 22.40
C LEU A 192 3.51 -21.27 22.18
N ASP A 193 2.52 -21.62 22.99
CA ASP A 193 1.13 -21.15 22.83
C ASP A 193 1.02 -19.63 22.81
N GLY A 194 0.25 -19.13 21.84
CA GLY A 194 -0.04 -17.71 21.66
C GLY A 194 1.13 -16.89 21.07
N TRP A 195 2.22 -17.53 20.64
CA TRP A 195 3.27 -16.87 19.86
C TRP A 195 3.08 -17.11 18.37
N ILE A 196 3.20 -16.04 17.58
CA ILE A 196 3.18 -16.08 16.13
C ILE A 196 4.42 -15.35 15.60
N LEU A 197 5.16 -15.98 14.67
CA LEU A 197 6.22 -15.32 13.93
C LEU A 197 5.67 -14.87 12.58
N HIS A 198 5.84 -13.60 12.28
CA HIS A 198 5.43 -12.95 11.03
C HIS A 198 6.65 -12.64 10.16
N GLY A 199 6.54 -12.87 8.87
CA GLY A 199 7.54 -12.51 7.89
C GLY A 199 6.90 -12.06 6.58
N VAL A 200 7.28 -10.88 6.09
CA VAL A 200 6.79 -10.34 4.82
C VAL A 200 7.97 -10.11 3.89
N LEU A 201 7.94 -10.82 2.78
CA LEU A 201 8.88 -10.64 1.68
C LEU A 201 8.17 -9.95 0.52
N MET A 202 8.89 -9.07 -0.17
CA MET A 202 8.32 -8.39 -1.30
C MET A 202 9.34 -8.10 -2.40
N GLU A 203 8.83 -7.93 -3.60
CA GLU A 203 9.52 -7.40 -4.77
C GLU A 203 8.73 -6.20 -5.28
N ARG A 204 9.44 -5.14 -5.69
CA ARG A 204 8.86 -3.96 -6.37
C ARG A 204 9.71 -3.56 -7.55
N ALA A 205 9.03 -3.29 -8.67
CA ALA A 205 9.67 -2.77 -9.87
C ALA A 205 8.78 -1.77 -10.59
N GLY A 206 9.39 -0.94 -11.42
CA GLY A 206 8.66 0.02 -12.25
C GLY A 206 9.13 1.46 -12.11
N ARG A 207 8.24 2.41 -12.38
CA ARG A 207 8.51 3.85 -12.41
C ARG A 207 7.39 4.62 -11.73
N GLN A 208 7.74 5.80 -11.19
CA GLN A 208 6.80 6.66 -10.48
C GLN A 208 6.30 7.80 -11.39
N ILE A 209 5.00 7.81 -11.67
CA ILE A 209 4.35 8.83 -12.50
C ILE A 209 4.56 10.25 -11.95
N SER A 210 4.57 10.39 -10.62
CA SER A 210 4.75 11.68 -9.94
C SER A 210 6.07 12.35 -10.34
N PHE A 211 7.15 11.57 -10.42
CA PHE A 211 8.49 12.08 -10.81
C PHE A 211 8.64 12.25 -12.30
N ASP A 212 8.16 11.25 -13.06
CA ASP A 212 8.43 11.17 -14.49
C ASP A 212 7.63 12.21 -15.28
N HIS A 213 6.39 12.47 -14.88
CA HIS A 213 5.46 13.25 -15.70
C HIS A 213 4.72 14.36 -14.97
N VAL A 214 4.48 14.23 -13.66
CA VAL A 214 3.68 15.22 -12.90
C VAL A 214 4.54 16.36 -12.38
N GLY A 215 5.76 16.07 -11.92
CA GLY A 215 6.64 17.04 -11.27
C GLY A 215 6.43 17.14 -9.77
N GLU A 216 5.82 16.12 -9.18
CA GLU A 216 5.59 16.01 -7.75
C GLU A 216 6.61 15.03 -7.14
N ARG A 217 7.29 15.42 -6.06
CA ARG A 217 8.38 14.61 -5.48
C ARG A 217 8.10 14.10 -4.08
N ARG A 218 7.07 14.61 -3.41
CA ARG A 218 6.75 14.27 -2.02
C ARG A 218 5.45 13.51 -1.89
N ILE A 219 4.48 13.82 -2.74
CA ILE A 219 3.19 13.13 -2.80
C ILE A 219 3.22 12.17 -3.96
N LEU A 220 3.27 10.89 -3.63
CA LEU A 220 3.32 9.84 -4.63
C LEU A 220 1.89 9.45 -5.02
N LEU A 221 1.56 9.61 -6.28
CA LEU A 221 0.26 9.24 -6.83
C LEU A 221 0.12 7.72 -6.97
N SER A 222 1.22 7.00 -7.17
CA SER A 222 1.25 5.54 -7.13
C SER A 222 1.52 5.04 -5.71
N GLU A 223 0.77 4.05 -5.27
CA GLU A 223 0.96 3.37 -3.98
C GLU A 223 2.21 2.48 -4.00
N VAL A 224 2.40 1.77 -5.11
CA VAL A 224 3.33 0.66 -5.21
C VAL A 224 4.79 1.10 -5.25
N TYR A 225 5.11 2.18 -5.96
CA TYR A 225 6.49 2.56 -6.18
C TYR A 225 6.91 3.73 -5.29
N SER A 226 7.86 3.49 -4.40
CA SER A 226 8.46 4.51 -3.55
C SER A 226 9.83 4.95 -4.08
N LEU A 227 10.40 5.98 -3.46
CA LEU A 227 11.73 6.56 -3.77
C LEU A 227 12.91 5.56 -3.77
N SER A 228 12.71 4.32 -3.37
CA SER A 228 13.79 3.37 -3.11
C SER A 228 14.26 2.55 -4.31
N GLY A 229 13.68 2.77 -5.50
CA GLY A 229 14.04 2.03 -6.71
C GLY A 229 13.57 0.57 -6.71
N HIS A 230 14.19 -0.24 -7.55
CA HIS A 230 13.98 -1.68 -7.61
C HIS A 230 14.31 -2.37 -6.28
N MET A 231 13.40 -3.18 -5.79
CA MET A 231 13.57 -3.98 -4.59
C MET A 231 13.27 -5.45 -4.93
N ALA A 232 14.29 -6.28 -4.94
CA ALA A 232 14.15 -7.72 -5.11
C ALA A 232 14.32 -8.43 -3.76
N ALA A 233 13.41 -9.34 -3.41
CA ALA A 233 13.45 -10.12 -2.17
C ALA A 233 13.67 -9.26 -0.91
N HIS A 234 12.99 -8.12 -0.81
CA HIS A 234 13.08 -7.23 0.33
C HIS A 234 12.33 -7.81 1.53
N LEU A 235 12.97 -7.85 2.69
CA LEU A 235 12.32 -8.22 3.95
C LEU A 235 11.61 -6.99 4.52
N ALA A 236 10.31 -6.91 4.29
CA ALA A 236 9.50 -5.76 4.66
C ALA A 236 9.15 -5.72 6.14
N ASP A 237 8.73 -6.87 6.72
CA ASP A 237 8.48 -7.01 8.15
C ASP A 237 8.99 -8.37 8.63
N PHE A 238 9.51 -8.41 9.87
CA PHE A 238 9.94 -9.65 10.53
C PHE A 238 9.88 -9.49 12.04
N TYR A 239 8.82 -10.03 12.65
CA TYR A 239 8.59 -9.85 14.07
C TYR A 239 7.83 -11.03 14.70
N VAL A 240 7.90 -11.12 16.02
CA VAL A 240 7.10 -12.04 16.81
C VAL A 240 5.96 -11.29 17.49
N GLU A 241 4.81 -11.92 17.51
CA GLU A 241 3.61 -11.48 18.22
C GLU A 241 3.31 -12.40 19.39
N LYS A 242 2.93 -11.84 20.54
CA LYS A 242 2.42 -12.58 21.68
C LYS A 242 1.10 -11.98 22.16
N ALA A 243 0.04 -12.76 22.11
CA ALA A 243 -1.26 -12.41 22.65
C ALA A 243 -1.45 -12.99 24.05
N PHE A 244 -1.98 -12.17 24.97
CA PHE A 244 -2.32 -12.53 26.35
C PHE A 244 -3.79 -12.24 26.64
N ARG A 245 -4.36 -12.91 27.64
CA ARG A 245 -5.71 -12.64 28.17
C ARG A 245 -6.77 -12.55 27.06
N ARG A 246 -6.84 -13.56 26.20
CA ARG A 246 -7.75 -13.57 25.04
C ARG A 246 -7.57 -12.36 24.13
N ASN A 247 -6.30 -11.97 23.89
CA ASN A 247 -5.92 -10.87 23.03
C ASN A 247 -6.28 -9.45 23.54
N SER A 248 -6.59 -9.29 24.83
CA SER A 248 -6.75 -7.95 25.43
C SER A 248 -5.40 -7.24 25.64
N ILE A 249 -4.30 -7.99 25.67
CA ILE A 249 -2.92 -7.49 25.66
C ILE A 249 -2.20 -8.19 24.53
N ASN A 250 -1.53 -7.42 23.70
CA ASN A 250 -0.72 -7.94 22.59
C ASN A 250 0.63 -7.24 22.57
N ILE A 251 1.70 -7.99 22.32
CA ILE A 251 3.06 -7.48 22.25
C ILE A 251 3.65 -7.94 20.93
N ASN A 252 4.18 -7.00 20.14
CA ASN A 252 4.92 -7.24 18.93
C ASN A 252 6.35 -6.79 19.10
N LEU A 253 7.34 -7.63 18.73
CA LEU A 253 8.77 -7.34 18.86
C LEU A 253 9.53 -7.80 17.62
N GLY A 254 10.33 -6.93 17.04
CA GLY A 254 11.14 -7.25 15.87
C GLY A 254 11.36 -6.08 14.93
N ARG A 255 11.45 -6.37 13.64
CA ARG A 255 11.45 -5.37 12.58
C ARG A 255 10.03 -5.14 12.11
N ILE A 256 9.51 -3.96 12.39
CA ILE A 256 8.10 -3.60 12.20
C ILE A 256 8.02 -2.27 11.46
N THR A 257 7.11 -2.20 10.49
CA THR A 257 6.73 -0.96 9.83
C THR A 257 5.76 -0.18 10.71
N LEU A 258 6.12 1.04 11.13
CA LEU A 258 5.26 1.85 12.00
C LEU A 258 3.92 2.18 11.35
N THR A 259 3.92 2.52 10.06
CA THR A 259 2.69 2.86 9.33
C THR A 259 1.75 1.68 9.08
N HIS A 260 2.13 0.46 9.45
CA HIS A 260 1.22 -0.69 9.55
C HIS A 260 0.49 -0.76 10.89
N THR A 261 0.98 -0.07 11.91
CA THR A 261 0.48 -0.15 13.27
C THR A 261 -0.22 1.14 13.71
N TYR A 262 0.29 2.30 13.28
CA TYR A 262 -0.16 3.61 13.71
C TYR A 262 -0.61 4.46 12.52
N GLY A 263 -1.65 5.29 12.70
CA GLY A 263 -2.15 6.21 11.70
C GLY A 263 -2.66 5.50 10.44
N THR A 264 -3.29 4.34 10.58
CA THR A 264 -3.73 3.53 9.44
C THR A 264 -5.19 3.15 9.54
N SER A 265 -5.89 3.08 8.42
CA SER A 265 -7.28 2.65 8.30
C SER A 265 -7.48 1.80 7.06
N LEU A 266 -8.32 0.75 7.16
CA LEU A 266 -8.69 -0.10 6.03
C LEU A 266 -9.31 0.69 4.89
N LEU A 267 -10.11 1.71 5.22
CA LEU A 267 -10.76 2.55 4.22
C LEU A 267 -9.77 3.49 3.53
N LEU A 268 -8.77 4.00 4.25
CA LEU A 268 -7.72 4.83 3.64
C LEU A 268 -6.90 4.05 2.62
N CYS A 269 -6.67 2.75 2.84
CA CYS A 269 -5.89 1.94 1.90
C CYS A 269 -6.66 1.51 0.64
N THR A 270 -7.89 1.92 0.49
CA THR A 270 -8.60 1.84 -0.80
C THR A 270 -8.14 2.94 -1.77
N PHE A 271 -7.62 4.05 -1.24
CA PHE A 271 -7.00 5.14 -2.00
C PHE A 271 -5.50 4.90 -2.17
N MET A 272 -4.96 5.17 -3.36
CA MET A 272 -3.54 4.94 -3.63
C MET A 272 -2.65 5.93 -2.87
N ILE A 273 -3.02 7.22 -2.86
CA ILE A 273 -2.22 8.28 -2.23
C ILE A 273 -2.16 8.11 -0.70
N GLN A 274 -3.22 7.65 -0.06
CA GLN A 274 -3.33 7.57 1.41
C GLN A 274 -3.05 6.17 1.97
N CYS A 275 -2.79 5.17 1.14
CA CYS A 275 -2.53 3.81 1.63
C CYS A 275 -1.29 3.75 2.52
N SER A 276 -1.29 2.89 3.51
CA SER A 276 -0.35 2.73 4.63
C SER A 276 -0.54 3.73 5.76
N ALA A 277 -0.64 5.01 5.47
CA ALA A 277 -0.94 6.12 6.39
C ALA A 277 -1.09 7.41 5.58
N PRO A 278 -1.69 8.46 6.13
CA PRO A 278 -1.69 9.79 5.54
C PRO A 278 -0.28 10.29 5.21
N VAL A 279 -0.15 11.06 4.14
CA VAL A 279 1.15 11.57 3.67
C VAL A 279 1.86 12.39 4.75
N GLY A 280 1.10 13.15 5.59
CA GLY A 280 1.66 13.90 6.71
C GLY A 280 2.39 13.04 7.75
N ILE A 281 2.03 11.76 7.86
CA ILE A 281 2.76 10.77 8.67
C ILE A 281 3.86 10.12 7.84
N LYS A 282 3.51 9.50 6.71
CA LYS A 282 4.46 8.71 5.93
C LYS A 282 5.53 9.52 5.19
N GLY A 283 5.28 10.79 4.93
CA GLY A 283 6.24 11.73 4.31
C GLY A 283 7.25 12.33 5.29
N VAL A 284 7.20 11.96 6.58
CA VAL A 284 8.05 12.49 7.63
C VAL A 284 9.11 11.46 8.02
N GLN A 285 10.38 11.84 8.01
CA GLN A 285 11.48 10.97 8.48
C GLN A 285 11.25 10.57 9.94
N GLY A 286 11.69 9.36 10.32
CA GLY A 286 11.49 8.79 11.64
C GLY A 286 10.30 7.84 11.72
N TRP A 287 9.24 8.07 10.97
CA TRP A 287 8.20 7.07 10.74
C TRP A 287 8.68 6.06 9.69
N SER A 288 8.83 4.78 10.09
CA SER A 288 9.11 3.74 9.09
C SER A 288 7.84 3.47 8.29
N VAL A 289 7.99 3.53 6.97
CA VAL A 289 6.91 3.40 6.00
C VAL A 289 7.12 2.13 5.19
N TYR A 290 6.07 1.33 5.03
CA TYR A 290 6.12 0.13 4.21
C TYR A 290 6.74 0.42 2.82
N PRO A 291 7.69 -0.39 2.37
CA PRO A 291 8.13 -1.68 2.90
C PRO A 291 9.32 -1.63 3.88
N LYS A 292 9.66 -0.50 4.42
CA LYS A 292 10.83 -0.33 5.29
C LYS A 292 10.45 -0.48 6.74
N ALA A 293 10.90 -1.56 7.38
CA ALA A 293 10.74 -1.80 8.80
C ALA A 293 11.96 -1.32 9.60
N THR A 294 11.72 -1.02 10.86
CA THR A 294 12.76 -0.70 11.84
C THR A 294 12.66 -1.62 13.06
N TRP A 295 13.75 -1.75 13.83
CA TRP A 295 13.75 -2.50 15.07
C TRP A 295 12.92 -1.79 16.13
N GLY A 296 12.06 -2.53 16.81
CA GLY A 296 11.23 -1.98 17.87
C GLY A 296 10.18 -2.95 18.37
N GLY A 297 9.24 -2.40 19.11
CA GLY A 297 8.11 -3.18 19.61
C GLY A 297 6.93 -2.30 20.00
N THR A 298 5.76 -2.89 19.94
CA THR A 298 4.49 -2.31 20.33
C THR A 298 3.84 -3.12 21.44
N ILE A 299 3.24 -2.44 22.38
CA ILE A 299 2.27 -2.99 23.32
C ILE A 299 0.91 -2.42 22.98
N ARG A 300 -0.08 -3.29 22.78
CA ARG A 300 -1.47 -2.97 22.59
C ARG A 300 -2.29 -3.45 23.77
N LEU A 301 -3.12 -2.56 24.30
CA LEU A 301 -4.05 -2.80 25.40
C LEU A 301 -5.47 -2.55 24.92
N ARG A 302 -6.38 -3.46 25.26
CA ARG A 302 -7.83 -3.36 25.01
C ARG A 302 -8.59 -3.40 26.36
N PRO A 303 -8.75 -2.24 27.01
CA PRO A 303 -9.50 -2.17 28.26
C PRO A 303 -10.98 -2.55 28.08
N THR A 304 -11.56 -2.19 26.94
CA THR A 304 -12.93 -2.52 26.55
C THR A 304 -12.94 -3.08 25.12
N ARG A 305 -14.10 -3.51 24.61
CA ARG A 305 -14.23 -4.06 23.26
C ARG A 305 -14.05 -3.03 22.15
N ASP A 306 -14.33 -1.78 22.46
CA ASP A 306 -14.36 -0.64 21.54
C ASP A 306 -13.21 0.35 21.75
N LEU A 307 -12.34 0.12 22.74
CA LEU A 307 -11.23 1.01 23.05
C LEU A 307 -9.91 0.25 22.97
N THR A 308 -8.99 0.76 22.16
CA THR A 308 -7.63 0.21 22.00
C THR A 308 -6.61 1.31 22.26
N LEU A 309 -5.64 1.03 23.11
CA LEU A 309 -4.45 1.86 23.33
C LEU A 309 -3.23 1.11 22.79
N ARG A 310 -2.45 1.77 21.93
CA ARG A 310 -1.15 1.29 21.44
C ARG A 310 -0.05 2.25 21.84
N THR A 311 1.08 1.71 22.24
CA THR A 311 2.33 2.47 22.40
C THR A 311 3.51 1.59 22.06
N GLY A 312 4.64 2.20 21.74
CA GLY A 312 5.81 1.44 21.33
C GLY A 312 7.11 2.23 21.44
N VAL A 313 8.19 1.52 21.18
CA VAL A 313 9.54 2.06 21.12
C VAL A 313 10.21 1.51 19.88
N TYR A 314 10.70 2.38 19.00
CA TYR A 314 11.28 2.01 17.72
C TYR A 314 12.57 2.76 17.47
N ALA A 315 13.54 2.08 16.89
CA ALA A 315 14.75 2.73 16.43
C ALA A 315 14.42 3.74 15.32
N SER A 316 14.93 4.95 15.44
CA SER A 316 14.79 5.99 14.44
C SER A 316 16.13 6.30 13.79
N SER A 317 16.10 6.61 12.49
CA SER A 317 17.26 7.03 11.72
C SER A 317 16.90 8.15 10.76
N VAL A 318 17.63 9.26 10.85
CA VAL A 318 17.59 10.34 9.85
C VAL A 318 18.41 10.01 8.61
N LEU A 319 19.19 8.94 8.67
CA LEU A 319 20.04 8.46 7.59
C LEU A 319 19.28 7.43 6.74
N THR A 320 19.74 7.25 5.51
CA THR A 320 19.09 6.38 4.54
C THR A 320 18.92 4.94 5.01
N SER A 321 17.76 4.40 4.76
CA SER A 321 17.39 3.03 5.06
C SER A 321 18.12 2.01 4.18
N ASN A 322 18.29 0.81 4.73
CA ASN A 322 18.72 -0.38 4.01
C ASN A 322 17.71 -0.79 2.91
N PRO A 323 18.11 -0.84 1.64
CA PRO A 323 17.19 -1.14 0.54
C PRO A 323 16.74 -2.62 0.49
N SER A 324 17.45 -3.54 1.17
CA SER A 324 17.11 -4.98 1.13
C SER A 324 16.29 -5.45 2.34
N GLY A 325 16.33 -4.73 3.45
CA GLY A 325 15.76 -5.17 4.73
C GLY A 325 16.54 -6.27 5.45
N TRP A 326 17.63 -6.80 4.87
CA TRP A 326 18.42 -7.90 5.44
C TRP A 326 19.67 -7.45 6.21
N ALA A 327 20.12 -6.22 6.04
CA ALA A 327 21.34 -5.71 6.68
C ALA A 327 21.05 -5.21 8.12
N TRP A 328 20.72 -6.12 9.00
CA TRP A 328 20.21 -5.85 10.36
C TRP A 328 21.17 -5.11 11.30
N GLY A 329 22.47 -5.09 11.02
CA GLY A 329 23.50 -4.43 11.85
C GLY A 329 24.06 -3.14 11.27
N SER A 330 23.67 -2.74 10.05
CA SER A 330 24.31 -1.61 9.33
C SER A 330 23.52 -0.29 9.42
N GLU A 331 22.34 -0.30 10.01
CA GLU A 331 21.51 0.91 10.12
C GLU A 331 22.04 1.80 11.26
N LYS A 332 22.52 2.99 10.89
CA LYS A 332 22.92 4.00 11.89
C LYS A 332 21.66 4.58 12.54
N GLN A 333 21.49 4.27 13.80
CA GLN A 333 20.41 4.83 14.60
C GLN A 333 20.80 6.21 15.11
N THR A 334 19.89 7.16 15.03
CA THR A 334 20.11 8.55 15.47
C THR A 334 19.23 8.92 16.65
N GLY A 335 18.24 8.09 16.97
CA GLY A 335 17.31 8.30 18.07
C GLY A 335 16.29 7.18 18.19
N VAL A 336 15.21 7.50 18.88
CA VAL A 336 14.11 6.60 19.17
C VAL A 336 12.78 7.28 18.84
N MET A 337 11.90 6.58 18.13
CA MET A 337 10.51 6.98 17.90
C MET A 337 9.62 6.35 18.98
N LEU A 338 8.84 7.19 19.64
CA LEU A 338 7.91 6.85 20.72
C LEU A 338 6.47 7.17 20.29
N PRO A 339 5.76 6.26 19.59
CA PRO A 339 4.38 6.47 19.20
C PRO A 339 3.42 6.07 20.32
N ILE A 340 2.29 6.78 20.41
CA ILE A 340 1.12 6.40 21.19
C ILE A 340 -0.14 6.68 20.37
N GLU A 341 -1.09 5.75 20.36
CA GLU A 341 -2.37 5.87 19.64
C GLU A 341 -3.51 5.34 20.50
N LEU A 342 -4.55 6.13 20.62
CA LEU A 342 -5.84 5.73 21.17
C LEU A 342 -6.82 5.56 20.00
N THR A 343 -7.42 4.38 19.87
CA THR A 343 -8.47 4.07 18.90
C THR A 343 -9.77 3.77 19.62
N TRP A 344 -10.84 4.46 19.24
CA TRP A 344 -12.19 4.21 19.71
C TRP A 344 -13.07 3.76 18.55
N GLU A 345 -13.71 2.59 18.70
CA GLU A 345 -14.48 1.91 17.66
C GLU A 345 -15.95 1.69 18.07
N PRO A 346 -16.73 2.78 18.24
CA PRO A 346 -18.12 2.69 18.69
C PRO A 346 -19.09 2.24 17.61
N PHE A 347 -20.26 1.79 18.07
CA PHE A 347 -21.45 1.70 17.24
C PHE A 347 -22.39 2.87 17.53
N ILE A 348 -22.57 3.80 16.58
CA ILE A 348 -23.29 5.05 16.81
C ILE A 348 -24.73 4.96 16.31
N GLY A 349 -25.64 5.58 17.09
CA GLY A 349 -27.05 5.75 16.77
C GLY A 349 -27.90 4.48 16.84
N PRO A 350 -29.21 4.59 16.55
CA PRO A 350 -30.14 3.47 16.65
C PRO A 350 -29.83 2.30 15.71
N ARG A 351 -29.19 2.60 14.56
CA ARG A 351 -28.78 1.60 13.56
C ARG A 351 -27.45 0.93 13.88
N LYS A 352 -26.79 1.28 14.99
CA LYS A 352 -25.49 0.76 15.40
C LYS A 352 -24.46 0.81 14.26
N LEU A 353 -24.27 1.99 13.68
CA LEU A 353 -23.33 2.20 12.59
C LEU A 353 -21.91 2.24 13.12
N PRO A 354 -20.97 1.43 12.57
CA PRO A 354 -19.59 1.39 13.04
C PRO A 354 -18.85 2.69 12.70
N GLY A 355 -17.99 3.11 13.61
CA GLY A 355 -17.05 4.20 13.41
C GLY A 355 -15.69 3.86 13.99
N HIS A 356 -14.63 4.48 13.48
CA HIS A 356 -13.27 4.38 13.98
C HIS A 356 -12.72 5.79 14.17
N TYR A 357 -12.32 6.10 15.40
CA TYR A 357 -11.78 7.40 15.78
C TYR A 357 -10.42 7.19 16.40
N LYS A 358 -9.40 7.85 15.86
CA LYS A 358 -8.02 7.73 16.30
C LYS A 358 -7.47 9.07 16.75
N LEU A 359 -6.75 9.04 17.85
CA LEU A 359 -5.94 10.12 18.35
C LEU A 359 -4.53 9.58 18.55
N GLY A 360 -3.56 10.15 17.84
CA GLY A 360 -2.19 9.67 17.90
C GLY A 360 -1.18 10.77 18.08
N PHE A 361 -0.06 10.39 18.68
CA PHE A 361 1.11 11.23 18.89
C PHE A 361 2.38 10.40 18.71
N GLY A 362 3.40 10.97 18.08
CA GLY A 362 4.71 10.36 17.94
C GLY A 362 5.80 11.36 18.26
N HIS A 363 6.72 10.98 19.15
CA HIS A 363 7.91 11.75 19.50
C HIS A 363 9.17 11.05 19.00
N ASP A 364 9.93 11.71 18.11
CA ASP A 364 11.20 11.19 17.62
C ASP A 364 12.36 11.99 18.23
N THR A 365 13.15 11.32 19.02
CA THR A 365 14.30 11.93 19.74
C THR A 365 15.50 12.23 18.85
N SER A 366 15.48 11.83 17.57
CA SER A 366 16.58 12.13 16.64
C SER A 366 16.75 13.63 16.46
N GLY A 367 17.98 14.06 16.23
CA GLY A 367 18.28 15.46 15.91
C GLY A 367 18.01 15.76 14.43
N PHE A 368 16.87 16.33 14.12
CA PHE A 368 16.54 16.77 12.76
C PHE A 368 17.02 18.19 12.50
N ALA A 369 17.56 18.42 11.31
CA ALA A 369 18.03 19.74 10.91
C ALA A 369 16.85 20.72 10.74
N ASP A 370 17.09 21.99 11.11
CA ASP A 370 16.15 23.08 10.85
C ASP A 370 15.88 23.21 9.34
N MET A 371 14.62 23.38 8.97
CA MET A 371 14.19 23.49 7.57
C MET A 371 14.86 24.65 6.82
N ILE A 372 15.20 25.76 7.47
CA ILE A 372 16.01 26.82 6.85
C ILE A 372 17.39 26.29 6.50
N GLY A 373 18.05 25.62 7.45
CA GLY A 373 19.39 25.04 7.24
C GLY A 373 19.41 23.88 6.24
N SER A 374 18.27 23.25 5.99
CA SER A 374 18.17 22.18 5.00
C SER A 374 18.22 22.71 3.54
N VAL A 375 17.89 23.97 3.32
CA VAL A 375 17.88 24.59 1.99
C VAL A 375 19.00 25.61 1.78
N ALA A 376 19.49 26.22 2.86
CA ALA A 376 20.49 27.26 2.79
C ALA A 376 21.51 27.12 3.92
N SER A 377 22.80 27.20 3.64
CA SER A 377 23.80 27.23 4.70
C SER A 377 23.70 28.55 5.47
N SER A 378 23.76 28.49 6.80
CA SER A 378 23.73 29.66 7.67
C SER A 378 24.83 30.68 7.36
N MET A 379 25.99 30.22 6.85
CA MET A 379 27.10 31.10 6.46
C MET A 379 26.77 31.94 5.22
N ALA A 380 26.08 31.38 4.21
CA ALA A 380 25.75 32.10 2.99
C ALA A 380 24.69 33.20 3.25
N LEU A 381 23.74 32.94 4.15
CA LEU A 381 22.61 33.83 4.40
C LEU A 381 22.75 34.68 5.65
N ARG A 382 23.79 34.47 6.46
CA ARG A 382 23.97 35.11 7.77
C ARG A 382 22.75 34.98 8.69
N TYR A 383 21.99 33.92 8.56
CA TYR A 383 20.76 33.66 9.29
C TYR A 383 21.01 32.62 10.40
N ALA A 384 20.43 32.85 11.57
CA ALA A 384 20.56 31.92 12.69
C ALA A 384 19.78 30.62 12.42
N VAL A 385 20.47 29.57 12.07
CA VAL A 385 19.92 28.21 11.97
C VAL A 385 19.83 27.61 13.37
N GLN A 386 18.66 27.08 13.71
CA GLN A 386 18.48 26.42 15.00
C GLN A 386 19.30 25.12 15.06
N ARG A 387 19.68 24.73 16.29
CA ARG A 387 20.31 23.43 16.50
C ARG A 387 19.36 22.29 16.11
N PRO A 388 19.89 21.12 15.71
CA PRO A 388 19.05 19.95 15.49
C PRO A 388 18.18 19.66 16.72
N GLN A 389 16.90 19.36 16.49
CA GLN A 389 15.91 19.15 17.55
C GLN A 389 15.03 17.94 17.26
N PRO A 390 14.38 17.37 18.29
CA PRO A 390 13.40 16.32 18.15
C PRO A 390 12.22 16.75 17.27
N ARG A 391 11.45 15.76 16.83
CA ARG A 391 10.22 15.97 16.05
C ARG A 391 9.02 15.35 16.72
N ASP A 392 7.94 16.11 16.76
CA ASP A 392 6.63 15.66 17.17
C ASP A 392 5.70 15.55 15.97
N THR A 393 4.88 14.52 15.97
CA THR A 393 3.77 14.32 15.04
C THR A 393 2.50 14.09 15.85
N PHE A 394 1.48 14.86 15.61
CA PHE A 394 0.15 14.69 16.18
C PHE A 394 -0.85 14.39 15.07
N TYR A 395 -1.81 13.50 15.29
CA TYR A 395 -2.87 13.23 14.33
C TYR A 395 -4.21 12.87 14.97
N ILE A 396 -5.27 13.25 14.27
CA ILE A 396 -6.64 12.82 14.52
C ILE A 396 -7.17 12.27 13.20
N GLU A 397 -7.74 11.08 13.26
CA GLU A 397 -8.36 10.41 12.11
C GLU A 397 -9.72 9.86 12.51
N ALA A 398 -10.67 9.95 11.61
CA ALA A 398 -12.01 9.42 11.82
C ALA A 398 -12.54 8.82 10.52
N ASP A 399 -13.16 7.66 10.63
CA ASP A 399 -14.08 7.14 9.63
C ASP A 399 -15.38 6.69 10.31
N GLN A 400 -16.51 7.06 9.74
CA GLN A 400 -17.84 6.79 10.27
C GLN A 400 -18.78 6.31 9.17
N MET A 401 -19.35 5.13 9.35
CA MET A 401 -20.47 4.72 8.52
C MET A 401 -21.65 5.66 8.78
N ILE A 402 -22.12 6.34 7.76
CA ILE A 402 -23.28 7.25 7.81
C ILE A 402 -24.56 6.62 7.25
N TYR A 403 -24.41 5.61 6.42
CA TYR A 403 -25.50 4.87 5.81
C TYR A 403 -25.14 3.39 5.70
N ARG A 404 -26.04 2.50 6.12
CA ARG A 404 -25.92 1.05 5.93
C ARG A 404 -26.80 0.60 4.77
N SER A 405 -26.21 -0.03 3.78
CA SER A 405 -26.93 -0.68 2.71
C SER A 405 -27.57 -2.00 3.19
N HIS A 406 -28.63 -2.45 2.52
CA HIS A 406 -29.17 -3.78 2.69
C HIS A 406 -28.37 -4.84 1.91
N GLY A 407 -27.08 -4.57 1.69
CA GLY A 407 -26.18 -5.44 0.94
C GLY A 407 -25.78 -6.73 1.69
N LEU A 408 -25.04 -7.58 1.00
CA LEU A 408 -24.66 -8.93 1.43
C LEU A 408 -23.80 -8.98 2.70
N HIS A 409 -23.18 -7.89 3.12
CA HIS A 409 -22.28 -7.90 4.27
C HIS A 409 -22.46 -6.67 5.17
N GLN A 410 -22.07 -6.82 6.44
CA GLN A 410 -22.28 -5.81 7.47
C GLN A 410 -21.56 -4.48 7.21
N MET A 411 -20.52 -4.47 6.41
CA MET A 411 -19.77 -3.27 6.04
C MET A 411 -20.32 -2.58 4.79
N ALA A 412 -21.37 -3.12 4.13
CA ALA A 412 -22.00 -2.48 3.00
C ALA A 412 -22.68 -1.18 3.42
N GLY A 413 -22.30 -0.08 2.79
CA GLY A 413 -22.83 1.24 3.13
C GLY A 413 -21.93 2.38 2.68
N GLY A 414 -22.26 3.57 3.16
CA GLY A 414 -21.50 4.78 2.92
C GLY A 414 -20.75 5.24 4.16
N TYR A 415 -19.48 5.60 3.97
CA TYR A 415 -18.57 6.08 5.00
C TYR A 415 -18.11 7.50 4.70
N LEU A 416 -18.03 8.32 5.73
CA LEU A 416 -17.35 9.60 5.71
C LEU A 416 -16.03 9.45 6.45
N MET A 417 -14.96 9.98 5.87
CA MET A 417 -13.60 9.93 6.42
C MET A 417 -13.03 11.34 6.51
N ALA A 418 -12.32 11.63 7.58
CA ALA A 418 -11.59 12.87 7.74
C ALA A 418 -10.37 12.68 8.64
N GLY A 419 -9.34 13.48 8.44
CA GLY A 419 -8.19 13.50 9.32
C GLY A 419 -7.39 14.79 9.24
N TYR A 420 -6.66 15.04 10.31
CA TYR A 420 -5.73 16.15 10.44
C TYR A 420 -4.42 15.66 11.05
N ILE A 421 -3.32 16.00 10.45
CA ILE A 421 -1.98 15.68 10.90
C ILE A 421 -1.19 16.97 11.05
N HIS A 422 -0.49 17.11 12.17
CA HIS A 422 0.41 18.22 12.46
C HIS A 422 1.79 17.71 12.83
N ASN A 423 2.83 18.30 12.23
CA ASN A 423 4.22 17.99 12.52
C ASN A 423 4.95 19.25 12.99
N THR A 424 6.00 19.08 13.80
CA THR A 424 6.89 20.18 14.22
C THR A 424 7.40 20.96 13.01
N PRO A 425 6.93 22.21 12.75
CA PRO A 425 7.21 22.91 11.49
C PRO A 425 8.69 23.26 11.29
N GLN A 426 9.46 23.32 12.39
CA GLN A 426 10.88 23.66 12.36
C GLN A 426 11.72 22.63 11.64
N VAL A 427 11.31 21.35 11.72
CA VAL A 427 12.10 20.19 11.26
C VAL A 427 11.32 19.25 10.34
N SER A 428 10.15 19.65 9.89
CA SER A 428 9.31 18.85 8.98
C SER A 428 9.03 19.61 7.71
N VAL A 429 9.07 18.93 6.58
CA VAL A 429 8.71 19.50 5.27
C VAL A 429 7.22 19.82 5.23
N PHE A 430 6.36 18.84 5.58
CA PHE A 430 4.93 19.07 5.77
C PHE A 430 4.68 19.46 7.22
N SER A 431 4.19 20.69 7.44
CA SER A 431 3.72 21.11 8.77
C SER A 431 2.35 20.55 9.07
N ASP A 432 1.46 20.55 8.07
CA ASP A 432 0.07 20.15 8.26
C ASP A 432 -0.46 19.37 7.06
N GLN A 433 -1.33 18.42 7.33
CA GLN A 433 -2.19 17.78 6.34
C GLN A 433 -3.63 17.77 6.87
N PHE A 434 -4.56 18.04 5.97
CA PHE A 434 -5.98 17.79 6.17
C PHE A 434 -6.50 16.93 5.04
N TYR A 435 -7.35 15.96 5.33
CA TYR A 435 -8.08 15.21 4.30
C TYR A 435 -9.55 15.01 4.69
N ILE A 436 -10.40 14.91 3.68
CA ILE A 436 -11.80 14.53 3.80
C ILE A 436 -12.18 13.69 2.59
N GLY A 437 -12.94 12.63 2.82
CA GLY A 437 -13.36 11.73 1.76
C GLY A 437 -14.58 10.91 2.11
N THR A 438 -15.06 10.18 1.11
CA THR A 438 -16.16 9.24 1.26
C THR A 438 -15.80 7.93 0.57
N SER A 439 -16.31 6.83 1.12
CA SER A 439 -16.21 5.51 0.53
C SER A 439 -17.57 4.84 0.56
N LEU A 440 -18.00 4.32 -0.58
CA LEU A 440 -19.26 3.61 -0.77
C LEU A 440 -18.95 2.15 -1.08
N LEU A 441 -19.43 1.23 -0.26
CA LEU A 441 -19.13 -0.21 -0.34
C LEU A 441 -20.45 -0.97 -0.54
N GLY A 442 -20.54 -1.76 -1.62
CA GLY A 442 -21.66 -2.66 -1.84
C GLY A 442 -23.03 -1.99 -1.91
N ILE A 443 -23.12 -0.77 -2.42
CA ILE A 443 -24.38 -0.02 -2.48
C ILE A 443 -25.18 -0.30 -3.76
N ILE A 444 -24.55 -0.89 -4.77
CA ILE A 444 -25.20 -1.21 -6.06
C ILE A 444 -25.81 -2.61 -5.94
N PRO A 445 -27.15 -2.79 -6.07
CA PRO A 445 -27.82 -4.06 -5.77
C PRO A 445 -27.29 -5.27 -6.58
N PHE A 446 -26.98 -5.05 -7.86
CA PHE A 446 -26.47 -6.10 -8.75
C PHE A 446 -24.93 -6.20 -8.76
N ARG A 447 -24.24 -5.32 -7.99
CA ARG A 447 -22.78 -5.28 -7.81
C ARG A 447 -22.42 -5.10 -6.33
N PRO A 448 -22.75 -6.08 -5.47
CA PRO A 448 -22.71 -5.90 -4.01
C PRO A 448 -21.29 -5.86 -3.40
N LEU A 449 -20.25 -6.13 -4.20
CA LEU A 449 -18.85 -6.11 -3.76
C LEU A 449 -18.09 -4.91 -4.34
N ASP A 450 -18.71 -4.15 -5.25
CA ASP A 450 -18.08 -2.97 -5.83
C ASP A 450 -17.93 -1.87 -4.77
N ARG A 451 -16.92 -1.05 -4.97
CA ARG A 451 -16.62 0.08 -4.10
C ARG A 451 -16.27 1.30 -4.92
N PHE A 452 -16.66 2.45 -4.40
CA PHE A 452 -16.35 3.75 -4.96
C PHE A 452 -15.84 4.67 -3.86
N GLY A 453 -14.86 5.51 -4.14
CA GLY A 453 -14.38 6.49 -3.18
C GLY A 453 -13.92 7.76 -3.85
N VAL A 454 -14.05 8.86 -3.10
CA VAL A 454 -13.50 10.18 -3.46
C VAL A 454 -12.85 10.76 -2.23
N MET A 455 -11.63 11.32 -2.37
CA MET A 455 -10.89 11.96 -1.30
C MET A 455 -10.21 13.22 -1.79
N TYR A 456 -10.36 14.27 -1.04
CA TYR A 456 -9.58 15.51 -1.15
C TYR A 456 -8.57 15.56 -0.02
N SER A 457 -7.33 15.93 -0.35
CA SER A 457 -6.26 16.09 0.64
C SER A 457 -5.48 17.37 0.36
N TYR A 458 -5.24 18.15 1.40
CA TYR A 458 -4.46 19.38 1.38
C TYR A 458 -3.21 19.23 2.24
N TYR A 459 -2.08 19.73 1.75
CA TYR A 459 -0.77 19.61 2.38
C TYR A 459 -0.11 20.97 2.47
N GLN A 460 0.20 21.41 3.68
CA GLN A 460 0.90 22.64 3.96
C GLN A 460 2.40 22.39 4.11
N ILE A 461 3.20 23.10 3.34
CA ILE A 461 4.65 23.11 3.52
C ILE A 461 5.01 23.98 4.73
N SER A 462 6.03 23.59 5.47
CA SER A 462 6.57 24.36 6.59
C SER A 462 6.92 25.77 6.15
N LYS A 463 6.39 26.76 6.86
CA LYS A 463 6.73 28.18 6.63
C LYS A 463 8.24 28.47 6.79
N ARG A 464 8.96 27.64 7.59
CA ARG A 464 10.41 27.76 7.72
C ARG A 464 11.14 27.30 6.45
N LEU A 465 10.67 26.22 5.80
CA LEU A 465 11.21 25.79 4.50
C LEU A 465 10.98 26.88 3.44
N THR A 466 9.76 27.41 3.37
CA THR A 466 9.39 28.50 2.46
C THR A 466 10.27 29.73 2.71
N LEU A 467 10.46 30.11 3.98
CA LEU A 467 11.34 31.23 4.35
C LEU A 467 12.79 30.98 3.89
N GLY A 468 13.34 29.79 4.12
CA GLY A 468 14.69 29.44 3.64
C GLY A 468 14.83 29.58 2.13
N GLN A 469 13.79 29.20 1.38
CA GLN A 469 13.77 29.32 -0.08
C GLN A 469 13.66 30.79 -0.53
N HIS A 470 12.89 31.63 0.15
CA HIS A 470 12.86 33.07 -0.13
C HIS A 470 14.23 33.73 0.14
N LEU A 471 14.90 33.36 1.22
CA LEU A 471 16.25 33.86 1.51
C LEU A 471 17.26 33.48 0.41
N LEU A 472 17.16 32.28 -0.18
CA LEU A 472 17.97 31.90 -1.35
C LEU A 472 17.64 32.79 -2.55
N GLN A 473 16.36 33.00 -2.82
CA GLN A 473 15.89 33.81 -3.94
C GLN A 473 16.38 35.26 -3.82
N ASP A 474 16.24 35.86 -2.65
CA ASP A 474 16.68 37.25 -2.38
C ASP A 474 18.21 37.39 -2.49
N ALA A 475 18.95 36.34 -2.16
CA ALA A 475 20.41 36.29 -2.29
C ALA A 475 20.88 35.94 -3.71
N GLY A 476 19.98 35.68 -4.66
CA GLY A 476 20.35 35.23 -6.03
C GLY A 476 21.02 33.85 -6.06
N LEU A 477 20.79 33.01 -5.05
CA LEU A 477 21.35 31.67 -4.94
C LEU A 477 20.41 30.62 -5.56
N PRO A 478 20.95 29.52 -6.11
CA PRO A 478 20.14 28.49 -6.72
C PRO A 478 19.31 27.72 -5.68
N PHE A 479 18.10 27.34 -6.06
CA PHE A 479 17.27 26.43 -5.26
C PHE A 479 17.87 25.00 -5.24
N PRO A 480 17.51 24.20 -4.24
CA PRO A 480 17.82 22.77 -4.25
C PRO A 480 17.28 22.07 -5.51
N ALA A 481 17.92 20.99 -5.93
CA ALA A 481 17.55 20.25 -7.14
C ALA A 481 16.05 19.88 -7.16
N GLY A 482 15.38 20.25 -8.25
CA GLY A 482 13.95 19.99 -8.46
C GLY A 482 13.00 20.98 -7.79
N VAL A 483 13.52 22.06 -7.23
CA VAL A 483 12.73 23.21 -6.72
C VAL A 483 12.94 24.38 -7.66
N ASN A 484 11.86 24.94 -8.19
CA ASN A 484 11.92 26.04 -9.15
C ASN A 484 11.40 27.38 -8.59
N ASN A 485 10.76 27.35 -7.46
CA ASN A 485 10.15 28.52 -6.80
C ASN A 485 9.91 28.19 -5.32
N PRO A 486 9.76 29.16 -4.42
CA PRO A 486 9.38 28.90 -3.03
C PRO A 486 8.11 28.06 -2.91
N GLN A 487 8.23 26.95 -2.19
CA GLN A 487 7.18 25.96 -2.00
C GLN A 487 6.25 26.38 -0.88
N THR A 488 4.94 26.22 -1.04
CA THR A 488 3.95 26.67 -0.05
C THR A 488 2.95 25.57 0.33
N HIS A 489 2.17 25.09 -0.63
CA HIS A 489 1.16 24.06 -0.40
C HIS A 489 0.86 23.34 -1.71
N THR A 490 0.23 22.18 -1.57
CA THR A 490 -0.28 21.37 -2.67
C THR A 490 -1.56 20.66 -2.22
N ALA A 491 -2.34 20.16 -3.16
CA ALA A 491 -3.54 19.38 -2.84
C ALA A 491 -3.77 18.28 -3.89
N THR A 492 -4.47 17.24 -3.47
CA THR A 492 -4.86 16.14 -4.35
C THR A 492 -6.35 15.87 -4.26
N LEU A 493 -6.96 15.53 -5.39
CA LEU A 493 -8.29 14.92 -5.45
C LEU A 493 -8.12 13.54 -6.09
N GLU A 494 -8.47 12.49 -5.36
CA GLU A 494 -8.44 11.11 -5.84
C GLU A 494 -9.86 10.55 -5.88
N ALA A 495 -10.23 9.88 -6.97
CA ALA A 495 -11.47 9.12 -7.10
C ALA A 495 -11.15 7.75 -7.69
N TYR A 496 -11.81 6.70 -7.18
CA TYR A 496 -11.63 5.34 -7.69
C TYR A 496 -12.95 4.58 -7.76
N TYR A 497 -13.00 3.56 -8.62
CA TYR A 497 -14.05 2.57 -8.65
C TYR A 497 -13.44 1.16 -8.65
N GLY A 498 -13.64 0.42 -7.56
CA GLY A 498 -13.09 -0.92 -7.38
C GLY A 498 -14.08 -2.00 -7.78
N ILE A 499 -13.70 -2.87 -8.69
CA ILE A 499 -14.49 -3.90 -9.34
C ILE A 499 -13.87 -5.27 -9.04
N PRO A 500 -14.36 -6.04 -8.07
CA PRO A 500 -14.03 -7.45 -7.96
C PRO A 500 -14.59 -8.20 -9.17
N VAL A 501 -13.68 -8.73 -10.02
CA VAL A 501 -14.07 -9.40 -11.28
C VAL A 501 -14.20 -10.90 -11.12
N VAL A 502 -13.33 -11.49 -10.31
CA VAL A 502 -13.38 -12.89 -9.85
C VAL A 502 -12.82 -12.96 -8.43
N PRO A 503 -13.04 -14.05 -7.69
CA PRO A 503 -12.42 -14.23 -6.38
C PRO A 503 -10.90 -14.02 -6.46
N GLY A 504 -10.39 -13.16 -5.59
CA GLY A 504 -8.97 -12.81 -5.54
C GLY A 504 -8.49 -11.78 -6.57
N VAL A 505 -9.34 -11.25 -7.44
CA VAL A 505 -8.93 -10.22 -8.42
C VAL A 505 -9.82 -8.99 -8.33
N LEU A 506 -9.17 -7.84 -8.12
CA LEU A 506 -9.78 -6.52 -8.15
C LEU A 506 -9.18 -5.70 -9.29
N LEU A 507 -10.03 -5.07 -10.09
CA LEU A 507 -9.67 -3.98 -10.98
C LEU A 507 -10.15 -2.66 -10.37
N GLN A 508 -9.30 -1.64 -10.38
CA GLN A 508 -9.62 -0.33 -9.80
C GLN A 508 -9.17 0.78 -10.74
N PRO A 509 -10.00 1.19 -11.73
CA PRO A 509 -9.80 2.46 -12.41
C PRO A 509 -9.80 3.62 -11.40
N SER A 510 -8.92 4.59 -11.64
CA SER A 510 -8.73 5.77 -10.80
C SER A 510 -8.62 7.04 -11.62
N PHE A 511 -8.95 8.14 -10.97
CA PHE A 511 -8.76 9.50 -11.43
C PHE A 511 -8.08 10.28 -10.31
N GLU A 512 -7.02 11.00 -10.63
CA GLU A 512 -6.27 11.82 -9.69
C GLU A 512 -6.03 13.20 -10.29
N TYR A 513 -6.27 14.22 -9.50
CA TYR A 513 -5.99 15.61 -9.86
C TYR A 513 -5.02 16.20 -8.86
N GLN A 514 -3.79 16.44 -9.33
CA GLN A 514 -2.73 17.06 -8.53
C GLN A 514 -2.77 18.58 -8.76
N MET A 515 -3.09 19.31 -7.73
CA MET A 515 -3.06 20.76 -7.71
C MET A 515 -1.71 21.25 -7.21
N ARG A 516 -1.10 22.19 -7.92
CA ARG A 516 0.20 22.79 -7.59
C ARG A 516 1.32 21.74 -7.41
N PRO A 517 1.61 20.93 -8.42
CA PRO A 517 2.71 19.93 -8.36
C PRO A 517 4.02 20.60 -7.93
N GLY A 518 4.81 19.89 -7.10
CA GLY A 518 6.05 20.44 -6.52
C GLY A 518 5.81 21.56 -5.51
N GLU A 519 4.57 21.71 -5.00
CA GLU A 519 4.11 22.68 -4.00
C GLU A 519 4.26 24.14 -4.46
N THR A 520 4.35 24.38 -5.76
CA THR A 520 4.52 25.70 -6.38
C THR A 520 3.40 26.00 -7.38
N SER A 521 3.35 27.23 -7.91
CA SER A 521 2.44 27.60 -9.00
C SER A 521 3.07 27.51 -10.40
N VAL A 522 4.33 27.04 -10.49
CA VAL A 522 5.10 27.04 -11.75
C VAL A 522 4.69 25.88 -12.63
N ILE A 523 4.46 24.69 -12.03
CA ILE A 523 4.04 23.50 -12.78
C ILE A 523 2.51 23.53 -12.87
N PRO A 524 1.93 23.39 -14.09
CA PRO A 524 0.48 23.31 -14.26
C PRO A 524 -0.12 22.13 -13.48
N ASN A 525 -1.34 22.30 -12.97
CA ASN A 525 -2.08 21.20 -12.34
C ASN A 525 -2.16 19.99 -13.26
N ALA A 526 -1.93 18.81 -12.71
CA ALA A 526 -1.86 17.58 -13.47
C ALA A 526 -3.13 16.73 -13.31
N THR A 527 -3.56 16.12 -14.40
CA THR A 527 -4.65 15.13 -14.42
C THR A 527 -4.09 13.78 -14.76
N VAL A 528 -4.26 12.83 -13.84
CA VAL A 528 -3.78 11.46 -14.00
C VAL A 528 -4.99 10.50 -14.00
N ILE A 529 -5.01 9.59 -14.95
CA ILE A 529 -5.95 8.46 -14.98
C ILE A 529 -5.17 7.17 -14.76
N GLY A 530 -5.77 6.23 -14.09
CA GLY A 530 -5.06 5.00 -13.73
C GLY A 530 -5.90 3.75 -13.74
N LEU A 531 -5.21 2.63 -13.74
CA LEU A 531 -5.76 1.31 -13.48
C LEU A 531 -4.86 0.59 -12.48
N LYS A 532 -5.41 0.30 -11.32
CA LYS A 532 -4.79 -0.58 -10.31
C LYS A 532 -5.39 -1.98 -10.45
N VAL A 533 -4.54 -2.98 -10.41
CA VAL A 533 -4.91 -4.40 -10.42
C VAL A 533 -4.36 -5.05 -9.17
N ILE A 534 -5.20 -5.75 -8.43
CA ILE A 534 -4.80 -6.53 -7.27
C ILE A 534 -5.17 -7.99 -7.51
N GLY A 535 -4.23 -8.90 -7.27
CA GLY A 535 -4.42 -10.33 -7.34
C GLY A 535 -3.98 -11.01 -6.05
N ASN A 536 -4.87 -11.75 -5.39
CA ASN A 536 -4.57 -12.66 -4.29
C ASN A 536 -4.45 -14.07 -4.86
N LEU A 537 -3.27 -14.69 -4.74
CA LEU A 537 -2.97 -15.99 -5.33
C LEU A 537 -3.14 -17.12 -4.34
#